data_7f50d6c437413e76579a37acf1287a07
#
_entry.id   7f50d6c437413e76579a37acf1287a07
#
_cell.length_a   1.000
_cell.length_b   1.000
_cell.length_c   1.000
_cell.angle_alpha   90.00
_cell.angle_beta   90.00
_cell.angle_gamma   90.00
#
_symmetry.space_group_name_H-M   'P 1'
#
loop_
_entity.id
_entity.type
_entity.pdbx_description
1 polymer ?
#
loop_
_entity_poly.entity_id
_entity_poly.type
_entity_poly.pdbx_seq_one_letter_code
_entity_poly.pdbx_strand_id
1 'polypeptide(L)'
;MIDSKEILDRAKLAFDISSDVQLAELLGVKKSTLSNWKSRNTIDYAALFTKCEHINIDWLITGDGEMLKSSSEVKPAHTFALSTDRKLDVQDIPLYDLSATAGLMAIFTDNHINPEDYLRVPNLPPVDGAIYVRGESMTPLLKSGDIIIYKRLELTLDSILWGQIYLLSFEAGGDTFTVVKYVQKSDRPDYIRLVSQNERFQPKDIPMNCVTALALVKASITFHTIE
;
A
#
# COMPACT_ATOMS: atom_id res chain seq x y z
N MET A 1 3.71 -27.86 -43.16
CA MET A 1 3.66 -26.66 -44.05
C MET A 1 2.33 -26.01 -43.78
N ILE A 2 2.28 -24.73 -43.50
CA ILE A 2 1.03 -24.05 -43.18
C ILE A 2 0.18 -23.94 -44.44
N ASP A 3 -1.05 -24.49 -44.40
CA ASP A 3 -1.98 -24.48 -45.55
C ASP A 3 -3.00 -23.36 -45.43
N SER A 4 -3.03 -22.45 -46.40
CA SER A 4 -3.98 -21.32 -46.42
C SER A 4 -5.45 -21.75 -46.43
N LYS A 5 -5.74 -22.90 -47.03
CA LYS A 5 -7.10 -23.46 -47.05
C LYS A 5 -7.55 -23.85 -45.65
N GLU A 6 -6.69 -24.51 -44.89
CA GLU A 6 -7.00 -24.90 -43.51
C GLU A 6 -7.19 -23.70 -42.60
N ILE A 7 -6.35 -22.65 -42.74
CA ILE A 7 -6.50 -21.40 -41.96
C ILE A 7 -7.86 -20.73 -42.25
N LEU A 8 -8.23 -20.63 -43.53
CA LEU A 8 -9.50 -20.03 -43.94
C LEU A 8 -10.70 -20.86 -43.49
N ASP A 9 -10.56 -22.20 -43.47
CA ASP A 9 -11.63 -23.09 -42.98
C ASP A 9 -11.77 -23.00 -41.47
N ARG A 10 -10.67 -22.85 -40.70
CA ARG A 10 -10.71 -22.52 -39.26
C ARG A 10 -11.29 -21.13 -39.00
N ALA A 11 -10.98 -20.14 -39.83
CA ALA A 11 -11.60 -18.83 -39.73
C ALA A 11 -13.13 -18.90 -39.90
N LYS A 12 -13.61 -19.68 -40.90
CA LYS A 12 -15.04 -19.91 -41.06
C LYS A 12 -15.67 -20.56 -39.84
N LEU A 13 -15.01 -21.54 -39.25
CA LEU A 13 -15.47 -22.22 -38.05
C LEU A 13 -15.58 -21.24 -36.86
N ALA A 14 -14.58 -20.38 -36.66
CA ALA A 14 -14.54 -19.42 -35.55
C ALA A 14 -15.64 -18.35 -35.62
N PHE A 15 -16.07 -18.00 -36.84
CA PHE A 15 -17.16 -17.02 -37.05
C PHE A 15 -18.52 -17.66 -37.36
N ASP A 16 -18.64 -18.98 -37.22
CA ASP A 16 -19.86 -19.74 -37.55
C ASP A 16 -20.37 -19.48 -38.97
N ILE A 17 -19.43 -19.39 -39.93
CA ILE A 17 -19.69 -19.10 -41.33
C ILE A 17 -19.51 -20.39 -42.19
N SER A 18 -20.51 -20.70 -43.01
CA SER A 18 -20.50 -21.90 -43.86
C SER A 18 -19.99 -21.65 -45.28
N SER A 19 -19.99 -20.40 -45.76
CA SER A 19 -19.69 -20.10 -47.16
C SER A 19 -18.48 -19.18 -47.35
N ASP A 20 -17.75 -19.37 -48.44
CA ASP A 20 -16.63 -18.51 -48.82
C ASP A 20 -17.07 -17.08 -49.19
N VAL A 21 -18.33 -16.89 -49.57
CA VAL A 21 -18.89 -15.55 -49.85
C VAL A 21 -18.99 -14.73 -48.55
N GLN A 22 -19.55 -15.33 -47.51
CA GLN A 22 -19.67 -14.68 -46.20
C GLN A 22 -18.29 -14.38 -45.59
N LEU A 23 -17.33 -15.30 -45.74
CA LEU A 23 -15.96 -15.07 -45.29
C LEU A 23 -15.29 -13.91 -46.06
N ALA A 24 -15.50 -13.83 -47.39
CA ALA A 24 -14.96 -12.73 -48.16
C ALA A 24 -15.54 -11.37 -47.77
N GLU A 25 -16.86 -11.32 -47.49
CA GLU A 25 -17.53 -10.11 -46.99
C GLU A 25 -17.00 -9.71 -45.60
N LEU A 26 -16.85 -10.65 -44.67
CA LEU A 26 -16.27 -10.42 -43.33
C LEU A 26 -14.87 -9.81 -43.41
N LEU A 27 -14.01 -10.37 -44.30
CA LEU A 27 -12.64 -9.92 -44.49
C LEU A 27 -12.52 -8.68 -45.36
N GLY A 28 -13.63 -8.19 -45.94
CA GLY A 28 -13.63 -7.04 -46.84
C GLY A 28 -12.91 -7.27 -48.18
N VAL A 29 -12.84 -8.53 -48.63
CA VAL A 29 -12.19 -8.91 -49.88
C VAL A 29 -13.16 -9.50 -50.90
N LYS A 30 -12.76 -9.50 -52.19
CA LYS A 30 -13.60 -10.13 -53.21
C LYS A 30 -13.52 -11.66 -53.09
N LYS A 31 -14.61 -12.38 -53.45
CA LYS A 31 -14.66 -13.85 -53.49
C LYS A 31 -13.53 -14.43 -54.36
N SER A 32 -13.18 -13.78 -55.49
CA SER A 32 -12.06 -14.16 -56.36
C SER A 32 -10.69 -14.08 -55.65
N THR A 33 -10.51 -13.10 -54.75
CA THR A 33 -9.32 -12.95 -53.91
C THR A 33 -9.17 -14.13 -52.95
N LEU A 34 -10.25 -14.51 -52.28
CA LEU A 34 -10.28 -15.65 -51.37
C LEU A 34 -9.95 -16.97 -52.12
N SER A 35 -10.52 -17.16 -53.32
CA SER A 35 -10.23 -18.30 -54.19
C SER A 35 -8.76 -18.35 -54.61
N ASN A 36 -8.17 -17.19 -54.94
CA ASN A 36 -6.76 -17.07 -55.26
C ASN A 36 -5.84 -17.40 -54.07
N TRP A 37 -6.25 -16.99 -52.84
CA TRP A 37 -5.51 -17.34 -51.66
C TRP A 37 -5.44 -18.86 -51.44
N LYS A 38 -6.56 -19.55 -51.59
CA LYS A 38 -6.62 -21.01 -51.50
C LYS A 38 -5.78 -21.71 -52.58
N SER A 39 -5.80 -21.21 -53.83
CA SER A 39 -5.10 -21.83 -54.92
C SER A 39 -3.57 -21.60 -54.95
N ARG A 40 -3.15 -20.45 -54.45
CA ARG A 40 -1.73 -20.03 -54.41
C ARG A 40 -1.04 -20.24 -53.07
N ASN A 41 -1.77 -20.79 -52.09
CA ASN A 41 -1.32 -20.93 -50.71
C ASN A 41 -0.78 -19.62 -50.12
N THR A 42 -1.51 -18.51 -50.32
CA THR A 42 -1.18 -17.16 -49.82
C THR A 42 -2.35 -16.62 -49.07
N ILE A 43 -2.11 -15.79 -48.04
CA ILE A 43 -3.14 -15.08 -47.27
C ILE A 43 -2.64 -13.68 -46.99
N ASP A 44 -3.52 -12.70 -47.03
CA ASP A 44 -3.29 -11.40 -46.42
C ASP A 44 -3.56 -11.53 -44.92
N TYR A 45 -2.51 -11.80 -44.15
CA TYR A 45 -2.61 -11.96 -42.69
C TYR A 45 -3.06 -10.70 -41.99
N ALA A 46 -2.78 -9.51 -42.54
CA ALA A 46 -3.23 -8.26 -41.94
C ALA A 46 -4.76 -8.15 -42.02
N ALA A 47 -5.37 -8.45 -43.16
CA ALA A 47 -6.82 -8.45 -43.32
C ALA A 47 -7.47 -9.52 -42.45
N LEU A 48 -6.87 -10.69 -42.30
CA LEU A 48 -7.38 -11.79 -41.48
C LEU A 48 -7.30 -11.42 -39.98
N PHE A 49 -6.16 -11.01 -39.49
CA PHE A 49 -5.97 -10.76 -38.04
C PHE A 49 -6.74 -9.56 -37.53
N THR A 50 -6.97 -8.52 -38.34
CA THR A 50 -7.80 -7.37 -37.99
C THR A 50 -9.24 -7.79 -37.61
N LYS A 51 -9.75 -8.86 -38.18
CA LYS A 51 -11.09 -9.39 -37.90
C LYS A 51 -11.09 -10.47 -36.83
N CYS A 52 -9.94 -11.09 -36.56
CA CYS A 52 -9.80 -12.21 -35.65
C CYS A 52 -9.32 -11.80 -34.24
N GLU A 53 -9.63 -10.58 -33.78
CA GLU A 53 -9.14 -10.05 -32.50
C GLU A 53 -9.43 -10.96 -31.28
N HIS A 54 -10.57 -11.65 -31.29
CA HIS A 54 -10.99 -12.54 -30.19
C HIS A 54 -10.57 -14.00 -30.39
N ILE A 55 -9.94 -14.31 -31.53
CA ILE A 55 -9.53 -15.68 -31.87
C ILE A 55 -8.07 -15.86 -31.47
N ASN A 56 -7.76 -17.05 -30.95
CA ASN A 56 -6.38 -17.44 -30.67
C ASN A 56 -5.64 -17.66 -32.01
N ILE A 57 -4.62 -16.85 -32.24
CA ILE A 57 -3.84 -16.88 -33.49
C ILE A 57 -3.11 -18.18 -33.64
N ASP A 58 -2.58 -18.79 -32.57
CA ASP A 58 -1.91 -20.09 -32.62
C ASP A 58 -2.88 -21.18 -33.09
N TRP A 59 -4.09 -21.20 -32.50
CA TRP A 59 -5.13 -22.12 -32.97
C TRP A 59 -5.53 -21.85 -34.41
N LEU A 60 -5.67 -20.58 -34.80
CA LEU A 60 -6.06 -20.23 -36.17
C LEU A 60 -5.04 -20.76 -37.21
N ILE A 61 -3.74 -20.68 -36.88
CA ILE A 61 -2.64 -21.09 -37.77
C ILE A 61 -2.38 -22.61 -37.71
N THR A 62 -2.30 -23.19 -36.51
CA THR A 62 -1.87 -24.56 -36.29
C THR A 62 -3.04 -25.54 -36.13
N GLY A 63 -4.15 -25.10 -35.61
CA GLY A 63 -5.30 -25.93 -35.21
C GLY A 63 -5.17 -26.49 -33.80
N ASP A 64 -4.06 -26.21 -33.09
CA ASP A 64 -3.80 -26.67 -31.73
C ASP A 64 -4.24 -25.63 -30.70
N GLY A 65 -4.79 -26.10 -29.59
CA GLY A 65 -5.22 -25.25 -28.46
C GLY A 65 -6.69 -24.80 -28.53
N GLU A 66 -7.02 -23.77 -27.72
CA GLU A 66 -8.38 -23.22 -27.66
C GLU A 66 -8.63 -22.21 -28.77
N MET A 67 -9.82 -22.27 -29.40
CA MET A 67 -10.23 -21.41 -30.52
C MET A 67 -10.32 -19.92 -30.14
N LEU A 68 -10.85 -19.62 -28.96
CA LEU A 68 -10.98 -18.25 -28.48
C LEU A 68 -9.75 -17.88 -27.63
N LYS A 69 -9.32 -16.64 -27.75
CA LYS A 69 -8.43 -16.10 -26.73
C LYS A 69 -9.15 -16.23 -25.40
N SER A 70 -8.67 -17.07 -24.51
CA SER A 70 -9.11 -16.96 -23.13
C SER A 70 -8.94 -15.48 -22.74
N SER A 71 -9.93 -14.89 -22.11
CA SER A 71 -9.77 -13.63 -21.39
C SER A 71 -8.81 -13.91 -20.23
N SER A 72 -7.57 -14.20 -20.56
CA SER A 72 -6.51 -14.20 -19.58
C SER A 72 -6.39 -12.74 -19.13
N GLU A 73 -6.92 -12.45 -17.94
CA GLU A 73 -6.19 -11.55 -17.08
C GLU A 73 -4.72 -11.75 -17.41
N VAL A 74 -4.05 -10.69 -17.83
CA VAL A 74 -2.62 -10.70 -18.05
C VAL A 74 -2.02 -11.01 -16.68
N LYS A 75 -1.87 -12.31 -16.39
CA LYS A 75 -1.01 -12.72 -15.29
C LYS A 75 0.38 -12.33 -15.75
N PRO A 76 1.04 -11.36 -15.09
CA PRO A 76 2.40 -11.02 -15.45
C PRO A 76 3.21 -12.31 -15.42
N ALA A 77 3.95 -12.57 -16.50
CA ALA A 77 4.66 -13.82 -16.77
C ALA A 77 5.69 -14.22 -15.68
N HIS A 78 6.01 -13.32 -14.79
CA HIS A 78 6.77 -13.53 -13.56
C HIS A 78 6.22 -12.59 -12.47
N THR A 79 5.24 -13.04 -11.72
CA THR A 79 5.14 -12.59 -10.35
C THR A 79 6.34 -13.21 -9.64
N PHE A 80 7.39 -12.42 -9.41
CA PHE A 80 8.30 -12.75 -8.33
C PHE A 80 7.45 -12.63 -7.05
N ALA A 81 6.85 -13.75 -6.65
CA ALA A 81 6.45 -13.91 -5.27
C ALA A 81 7.76 -13.86 -4.50
N LEU A 82 8.11 -12.67 -4.01
CA LEU A 82 9.02 -12.58 -2.90
C LEU A 82 8.45 -13.56 -1.88
N SER A 83 9.29 -14.42 -1.29
CA SER A 83 8.89 -15.42 -0.28
C SER A 83 8.29 -14.80 0.99
N THR A 84 7.79 -13.61 0.90
CA THR A 84 7.10 -12.76 1.87
C THR A 84 5.64 -12.51 1.51
N ASP A 85 4.98 -13.37 0.72
CA ASP A 85 3.52 -13.47 0.68
C ASP A 85 2.98 -14.10 1.99
N ARG A 86 3.52 -13.66 3.12
CA ARG A 86 2.73 -13.59 4.33
C ARG A 86 1.63 -12.60 4.01
N LYS A 87 0.35 -13.01 4.12
CA LYS A 87 -0.74 -12.06 4.33
C LYS A 87 -0.23 -11.07 5.35
N LEU A 88 0.09 -9.87 4.88
CA LEU A 88 0.45 -8.79 5.78
C LEU A 88 -0.84 -8.54 6.55
N ASP A 89 -0.87 -8.88 7.82
CA ASP A 89 -1.92 -8.43 8.72
C ASP A 89 -1.80 -6.91 8.76
N VAL A 90 -2.58 -6.26 7.91
CA VAL A 90 -2.63 -4.80 7.87
C VAL A 90 -3.49 -4.39 9.04
N GLN A 91 -2.86 -3.85 10.06
CA GLN A 91 -3.51 -3.34 11.25
C GLN A 91 -4.22 -2.02 10.93
N ASP A 92 -5.49 -1.88 11.33
CA ASP A 92 -6.17 -0.59 11.38
C ASP A 92 -5.69 0.17 12.62
N ILE A 93 -4.90 1.21 12.43
CA ILE A 93 -4.26 1.99 13.49
C ILE A 93 -5.13 3.23 13.74
N PRO A 94 -5.77 3.35 14.91
CA PRO A 94 -6.60 4.52 15.20
C PRO A 94 -5.75 5.79 15.30
N LEU A 95 -6.17 6.84 14.59
CA LEU A 95 -5.57 8.17 14.60
C LEU A 95 -6.40 9.11 15.46
N TYR A 96 -5.76 9.78 16.43
CA TYR A 96 -6.40 10.69 17.35
C TYR A 96 -5.85 12.11 17.22
N ASP A 97 -6.74 13.09 17.41
CA ASP A 97 -6.32 14.47 17.64
C ASP A 97 -6.35 14.78 19.16
N LEU A 98 -5.18 15.03 19.73
CA LEU A 98 -5.04 15.36 21.15
C LEU A 98 -5.79 16.65 21.57
N SER A 99 -6.06 17.57 20.64
CA SER A 99 -6.80 18.80 20.96
C SER A 99 -8.30 18.57 21.10
N ALA A 100 -8.81 17.52 20.49
CA ALA A 100 -10.22 17.14 20.59
C ALA A 100 -10.50 16.22 21.78
N THR A 101 -9.46 15.79 22.50
CA THR A 101 -9.57 14.81 23.59
C THR A 101 -9.16 15.41 24.94
N ALA A 102 -9.56 14.77 26.03
CA ALA A 102 -9.15 15.15 27.39
C ALA A 102 -7.69 14.81 27.71
N GLY A 103 -6.83 14.67 26.69
CA GLY A 103 -5.41 14.38 26.80
C GLY A 103 -5.05 12.92 26.51
N LEU A 104 -3.74 12.62 26.55
CA LEU A 104 -3.21 11.29 26.18
C LEU A 104 -3.68 10.19 27.12
N MET A 105 -3.81 10.50 28.42
CA MET A 105 -4.27 9.53 29.40
C MET A 105 -5.70 9.05 29.09
N ALA A 106 -6.57 9.96 28.67
CA ALA A 106 -7.94 9.61 28.28
C ALA A 106 -7.94 8.64 27.07
N ILE A 107 -7.12 8.91 26.06
CA ILE A 107 -6.96 8.00 24.88
C ILE A 107 -6.47 6.61 25.33
N PHE A 108 -5.65 6.53 26.38
CA PHE A 108 -5.10 5.26 26.83
C PHE A 108 -6.05 4.45 27.72
N THR A 109 -6.95 5.10 28.44
CA THR A 109 -7.82 4.47 29.44
C THR A 109 -9.27 4.34 29.01
N ASP A 110 -9.74 5.26 28.16
CA ASP A 110 -11.14 5.30 27.76
C ASP A 110 -11.33 4.70 26.35
N ASN A 111 -11.94 3.52 26.30
CA ASN A 111 -12.26 2.83 25.05
C ASN A 111 -13.42 3.49 24.26
N HIS A 112 -14.04 4.55 24.81
CA HIS A 112 -15.15 5.26 24.16
C HIS A 112 -14.69 6.48 23.35
N ILE A 113 -13.39 6.82 23.39
CA ILE A 113 -12.86 7.89 22.55
C ILE A 113 -12.79 7.40 21.11
N ASN A 114 -13.63 7.99 20.26
CA ASN A 114 -13.64 7.70 18.85
C ASN A 114 -12.39 8.29 18.17
N PRO A 115 -11.64 7.51 17.41
CA PRO A 115 -10.57 8.05 16.58
C PRO A 115 -11.13 8.96 15.49
N GLU A 116 -10.35 9.93 15.05
CA GLU A 116 -10.67 10.81 13.93
C GLU A 116 -10.64 10.05 12.60
N ASP A 117 -9.67 9.13 12.44
CA ASP A 117 -9.47 8.32 11.26
C ASP A 117 -8.70 7.05 11.60
N TYR A 118 -8.43 6.20 10.61
CA TYR A 118 -7.63 4.99 10.72
C TYR A 118 -6.51 4.97 9.67
N LEU A 119 -5.31 4.62 10.11
CA LEU A 119 -4.15 4.44 9.22
C LEU A 119 -3.90 2.96 8.97
N ARG A 120 -3.43 2.66 7.74
CA ARG A 120 -2.98 1.32 7.35
C ARG A 120 -1.56 1.40 6.82
N VAL A 121 -0.62 0.90 7.58
CA VAL A 121 0.80 0.89 7.23
C VAL A 121 1.28 -0.54 7.10
N PRO A 122 1.68 -0.98 5.88
CA PRO A 122 2.19 -2.33 5.67
C PRO A 122 3.47 -2.60 6.47
N ASN A 123 3.66 -3.85 6.93
CA ASN A 123 4.87 -4.31 7.63
C ASN A 123 5.18 -3.58 8.94
N LEU A 124 4.25 -2.86 9.52
CA LEU A 124 4.45 -2.26 10.82
C LEU A 124 4.23 -3.32 11.91
N PRO A 125 5.11 -3.41 12.93
CA PRO A 125 4.85 -4.26 14.08
C PRO A 125 3.59 -3.80 14.82
N PRO A 126 2.97 -4.65 15.68
CA PRO A 126 1.79 -4.27 16.43
C PRO A 126 1.97 -2.96 17.20
N VAL A 127 1.04 -2.02 16.99
CA VAL A 127 1.00 -0.68 17.58
C VAL A 127 -0.40 -0.40 18.14
N ASP A 128 -0.53 0.64 18.98
CA ASP A 128 -1.78 0.90 19.69
C ASP A 128 -2.50 2.16 19.21
N GLY A 129 -1.83 2.99 18.41
CA GLY A 129 -2.47 4.19 17.85
C GLY A 129 -1.49 5.15 17.19
N ALA A 130 -2.04 6.23 16.68
CA ALA A 130 -1.33 7.33 16.05
C ALA A 130 -1.89 8.67 16.52
N ILE A 131 -1.05 9.71 16.53
CA ILE A 131 -1.45 11.09 16.81
C ILE A 131 -0.70 12.07 15.93
N TYR A 132 -1.28 13.25 15.76
CA TYR A 132 -0.58 14.38 15.13
C TYR A 132 0.45 15.00 16.07
N VAL A 133 1.65 15.25 15.54
CA VAL A 133 2.72 15.99 16.24
C VAL A 133 2.35 17.48 16.33
N ARG A 134 2.57 18.08 17.47
CA ARG A 134 2.37 19.50 17.69
C ARG A 134 3.63 20.15 18.29
N GLY A 135 3.87 21.38 17.86
CA GLY A 135 5.03 22.14 18.30
C GLY A 135 6.33 21.83 17.55
N GLU A 136 7.39 22.52 17.90
CA GLU A 136 8.65 22.53 17.16
C GLU A 136 9.82 21.84 17.89
N SER A 137 9.54 21.24 19.03
CA SER A 137 10.61 20.72 19.90
C SER A 137 11.38 19.54 19.29
N MET A 138 10.78 18.85 18.33
CA MET A 138 11.42 17.71 17.61
C MET A 138 11.83 18.06 16.18
N THR A 139 11.75 19.31 15.78
CA THR A 139 12.25 19.79 14.48
C THR A 139 13.77 19.68 14.40
N PRO A 140 14.37 19.25 13.26
CA PRO A 140 13.73 18.98 11.96
C PRO A 140 13.20 17.57 11.79
N LEU A 141 13.39 16.67 12.76
CA LEU A 141 13.05 15.26 12.66
C LEU A 141 11.54 15.03 12.57
N LEU A 142 10.79 15.70 13.44
CA LEU A 142 9.32 15.71 13.44
C LEU A 142 8.84 17.15 13.44
N LYS A 143 7.94 17.47 12.51
CA LYS A 143 7.34 18.80 12.36
C LYS A 143 5.91 18.80 12.86
N SER A 144 5.39 19.97 13.18
CA SER A 144 3.97 20.14 13.49
C SER A 144 3.13 19.72 12.28
N GLY A 145 2.15 18.84 12.49
CA GLY A 145 1.34 18.22 11.44
C GLY A 145 1.81 16.84 10.97
N ASP A 146 3.03 16.41 11.30
CA ASP A 146 3.45 15.02 11.09
C ASP A 146 2.63 14.09 11.98
N ILE A 147 2.57 12.81 11.62
CA ILE A 147 1.90 11.79 12.41
C ILE A 147 2.95 10.88 13.03
N ILE A 148 2.82 10.58 14.31
CA ILE A 148 3.59 9.53 14.98
C ILE A 148 2.70 8.34 15.30
N ILE A 149 3.25 7.15 15.12
CA ILE A 149 2.61 5.87 15.44
C ILE A 149 3.31 5.30 16.67
N TYR A 150 2.54 4.90 17.67
CA TYR A 150 3.08 4.56 18.98
C TYR A 150 2.59 3.21 19.50
N LYS A 151 3.38 2.65 20.41
CA LYS A 151 3.02 1.49 21.26
C LYS A 151 3.03 1.92 22.71
N ARG A 152 1.92 1.68 23.42
CA ARG A 152 1.78 1.96 24.87
C ARG A 152 2.74 1.09 25.67
N LEU A 153 3.27 1.64 26.74
CA LEU A 153 4.15 0.93 27.66
C LEU A 153 3.64 1.08 29.09
N GLU A 154 4.09 0.17 29.94
CA GLU A 154 3.88 0.28 31.38
C GLU A 154 4.70 1.46 31.95
N LEU A 155 4.16 2.11 32.99
CA LEU A 155 4.78 3.26 33.64
C LEU A 155 5.89 2.80 34.60
N THR A 156 6.89 2.12 34.08
CA THR A 156 8.05 1.63 34.85
C THR A 156 9.35 2.04 34.16
N LEU A 157 10.42 2.23 34.93
CA LEU A 157 11.74 2.53 34.37
C LEU A 157 12.28 1.37 33.54
N ASP A 158 11.89 0.13 33.86
CA ASP A 158 12.34 -1.08 33.17
C ASP A 158 11.74 -1.20 31.75
N SER A 159 10.59 -0.55 31.50
CA SER A 159 9.96 -0.51 30.20
C SER A 159 10.63 0.48 29.23
N ILE A 160 11.54 1.34 29.71
CA ILE A 160 12.14 2.42 28.93
C ILE A 160 13.41 1.94 28.23
N LEU A 161 13.41 2.04 26.91
CA LEU A 161 14.61 1.94 26.07
C LEU A 161 15.25 3.33 25.96
N TRP A 162 16.34 3.54 26.66
CA TRP A 162 16.99 4.84 26.72
C TRP A 162 17.48 5.34 25.34
N GLY A 163 17.29 6.61 25.08
CA GLY A 163 17.68 7.25 23.84
C GLY A 163 16.65 7.12 22.70
N GLN A 164 15.51 6.48 22.92
CA GLN A 164 14.43 6.40 21.94
C GLN A 164 13.43 7.56 22.11
N ILE A 165 12.58 7.75 21.09
CA ILE A 165 11.55 8.78 21.07
C ILE A 165 10.29 8.22 21.71
N TYR A 166 9.73 9.00 22.63
CA TYR A 166 8.52 8.66 23.35
C TYR A 166 7.47 9.77 23.23
N LEU A 167 6.23 9.34 23.14
CA LEU A 167 5.06 10.13 23.44
C LEU A 167 4.73 9.91 24.91
N LEU A 168 4.68 10.97 25.70
CA LEU A 168 4.39 10.87 27.12
C LEU A 168 3.57 12.04 27.62
N SER A 169 2.78 11.80 28.66
CA SER A 169 2.13 12.83 29.48
C SER A 169 2.69 12.80 30.90
N PHE A 170 2.84 13.98 31.49
CA PHE A 170 3.27 14.14 32.88
C PHE A 170 2.63 15.35 33.53
N GLU A 171 2.50 15.31 34.84
CA GLU A 171 1.99 16.39 35.63
C GLU A 171 3.13 17.24 36.19
N ALA A 172 3.02 18.57 36.08
CA ALA A 172 3.95 19.49 36.66
C ALA A 172 3.26 20.83 37.00
N GLY A 173 3.37 21.30 38.25
CA GLY A 173 2.80 22.57 38.68
C GLY A 173 1.27 22.64 38.66
N GLY A 174 0.59 21.48 38.66
CA GLY A 174 -0.89 21.39 38.57
C GLY A 174 -1.41 21.28 37.15
N ASP A 175 -0.53 21.35 36.14
CA ASP A 175 -0.89 21.20 34.71
C ASP A 175 -0.42 19.87 34.18
N THR A 176 -1.13 19.36 33.18
CA THR A 176 -0.75 18.15 32.42
C THR A 176 -0.09 18.53 31.09
N PHE A 177 1.09 18.05 30.89
CA PHE A 177 1.85 18.26 29.65
C PHE A 177 1.92 16.98 28.84
N THR A 178 1.60 17.04 27.55
CA THR A 178 1.81 15.96 26.60
C THR A 178 2.89 16.36 25.61
N VAL A 179 3.94 15.56 25.50
CA VAL A 179 5.12 15.88 24.69
C VAL A 179 5.64 14.68 23.95
N VAL A 180 6.34 14.94 22.83
CA VAL A 180 7.16 13.97 22.13
C VAL A 180 8.62 14.35 22.36
N LYS A 181 9.43 13.45 22.92
CA LYS A 181 10.83 13.71 23.31
C LYS A 181 11.66 12.43 23.19
N TYR A 182 12.97 12.61 23.10
CA TYR A 182 13.89 11.55 23.48
C TYR A 182 13.85 11.36 24.99
N VAL A 183 13.78 10.12 25.44
CA VAL A 183 13.90 9.79 26.86
C VAL A 183 15.29 9.21 27.11
N GLN A 184 16.05 9.90 27.91
CA GLN A 184 17.41 9.50 28.33
C GLN A 184 17.42 9.21 29.84
N LYS A 185 18.45 8.46 30.26
CA LYS A 185 18.67 8.19 31.67
C LYS A 185 19.07 9.49 32.37
N SER A 186 18.41 9.79 33.48
CA SER A 186 18.80 10.90 34.33
C SER A 186 19.93 10.48 35.31
N ASP A 187 20.73 11.45 35.76
CA ASP A 187 21.70 11.26 36.84
C ASP A 187 21.02 11.14 38.22
N ARG A 188 19.71 11.47 38.28
CA ARG A 188 18.91 11.35 39.51
C ARG A 188 18.19 10.00 39.53
N PRO A 189 18.19 9.25 40.64
CA PRO A 189 17.40 8.04 40.78
C PRO A 189 15.91 8.37 40.61
N ASP A 190 15.17 7.48 39.99
CA ASP A 190 13.72 7.59 39.71
C ASP A 190 13.30 8.77 38.82
N TYR A 191 14.26 9.40 38.11
CA TYR A 191 14.01 10.45 37.14
C TYR A 191 14.32 9.98 35.73
N ILE A 192 13.59 10.57 34.77
CA ILE A 192 13.89 10.47 33.34
C ILE A 192 14.30 11.85 32.81
N ARG A 193 15.20 11.89 31.85
CA ARG A 193 15.61 13.11 31.16
C ARG A 193 14.94 13.20 29.82
N LEU A 194 14.12 14.26 29.63
CA LEU A 194 13.47 14.59 28.37
C LEU A 194 14.38 15.50 27.56
N VAL A 195 14.73 15.05 26.34
CA VAL A 195 15.60 15.77 25.42
C VAL A 195 14.86 16.04 24.12
N SER A 196 14.98 17.26 23.63
CA SER A 196 14.41 17.70 22.36
C SER A 196 15.42 17.46 21.22
N GLN A 197 14.93 17.24 20.01
CA GLN A 197 15.75 17.28 18.80
C GLN A 197 16.18 18.72 18.48
N ASN A 198 15.29 19.67 18.70
CA ASN A 198 15.57 21.09 18.51
C ASN A 198 16.33 21.65 19.72
N GLU A 199 17.57 22.08 19.51
CA GLU A 199 18.50 22.56 20.54
C GLU A 199 18.04 23.83 21.27
N ARG A 200 17.04 24.54 20.72
CA ARG A 200 16.42 25.69 21.41
C ARG A 200 15.69 25.30 22.70
N PHE A 201 15.31 24.02 22.81
CA PHE A 201 14.60 23.50 23.97
C PHE A 201 15.57 22.76 24.88
N GLN A 202 15.78 23.29 26.06
CA GLN A 202 16.68 22.71 27.05
C GLN A 202 16.17 21.36 27.59
N PRO A 203 17.04 20.39 27.87
CA PRO A 203 16.66 19.15 28.53
C PRO A 203 16.04 19.40 29.89
N LYS A 204 15.10 18.54 30.28
CA LYS A 204 14.41 18.61 31.58
C LYS A 204 14.33 17.25 32.23
N ASP A 205 14.77 17.15 33.49
CA ASP A 205 14.58 15.95 34.29
C ASP A 205 13.22 16.01 34.97
N ILE A 206 12.44 14.94 34.85
CA ILE A 206 11.15 14.78 35.50
C ILE A 206 11.12 13.49 36.34
N PRO A 207 10.50 13.46 37.50
CA PRO A 207 10.37 12.23 38.27
C PRO A 207 9.40 11.29 37.60
N MET A 208 9.71 9.98 37.57
CA MET A 208 8.89 8.97 36.90
C MET A 208 7.48 8.88 37.47
N ASN A 209 7.29 9.13 38.73
CA ASN A 209 5.97 9.12 39.40
C ASN A 209 5.03 10.26 38.96
N CYS A 210 5.56 11.29 38.25
CA CYS A 210 4.72 12.33 37.64
C CYS A 210 4.28 11.94 36.22
N VAL A 211 4.83 10.89 35.61
CA VAL A 211 4.42 10.43 34.30
C VAL A 211 3.10 9.70 34.38
N THR A 212 2.12 10.15 33.64
CA THR A 212 0.75 9.60 33.64
C THR A 212 0.48 8.71 32.45
N ALA A 213 1.18 8.92 31.33
CA ALA A 213 1.09 8.07 30.13
C ALA A 213 2.45 7.98 29.43
N LEU A 214 2.79 6.79 28.93
CA LEU A 214 4.06 6.51 28.26
C LEU A 214 3.83 5.61 27.04
N ALA A 215 4.36 6.03 25.91
CA ALA A 215 4.32 5.22 24.67
C ALA A 215 5.60 5.39 23.84
N LEU A 216 6.12 4.30 23.31
CA LEU A 216 7.28 4.30 22.42
C LEU A 216 6.84 4.64 21.01
N VAL A 217 7.46 5.61 20.37
CA VAL A 217 7.23 5.93 18.97
C VAL A 217 7.87 4.85 18.09
N LYS A 218 7.07 4.20 17.26
CA LYS A 218 7.49 3.10 16.38
C LYS A 218 7.73 3.55 14.96
N ALA A 219 6.98 4.56 14.49
CA ALA A 219 7.11 5.12 13.15
C ALA A 219 6.61 6.57 13.13
N SER A 220 6.95 7.28 12.07
CA SER A 220 6.40 8.60 11.77
C SER A 220 6.06 8.72 10.29
N ILE A 221 5.07 9.55 9.99
CA ILE A 221 4.65 9.92 8.64
C ILE A 221 4.83 11.43 8.52
N THR A 222 5.67 11.86 7.60
CA THR A 222 5.94 13.28 7.33
C THR A 222 5.34 13.67 5.99
N PHE A 223 4.60 14.77 5.96
CA PHE A 223 4.00 15.30 4.75
C PHE A 223 4.91 16.36 4.15
N HIS A 224 5.24 16.20 2.87
CA HIS A 224 5.93 17.22 2.07
C HIS A 224 4.94 17.79 1.07
N THR A 225 4.37 18.96 1.36
CA THR A 225 3.58 19.72 0.39
C THR A 225 4.53 20.40 -0.59
N ILE A 226 4.43 20.07 -1.87
CA ILE A 226 5.07 20.81 -2.94
C ILE A 226 4.06 21.89 -3.33
N GLU A 227 4.39 23.15 -3.05
CA GLU A 227 3.65 24.33 -3.55
C GLU A 227 3.99 24.60 -5.02
#